data_4c4eb2f5f9281c91213c0a7fab59290c
#
_entry.id   4c4eb2f5f9281c91213c0a7fab59290c
#
_cell.length_a   1.000
_cell.length_b   1.000
_cell.length_c   1.000
_cell.angle_alpha   90.00
_cell.angle_beta   90.00
_cell.angle_gamma   90.00
#
_symmetry.space_group_name_H-M   'P 1'
#
loop_
_entity.id
_entity.type
_entity.pdbx_description
1 polymer ?
#
loop_
_entity_poly.entity_id
_entity_poly.type
_entity_poly.pdbx_seq_one_letter_code
_entity_poly.pdbx_strand_id
1 'polypeptide(L)'
;NSDFDLTLGVTANDQEDGDITGNIKVNSNNFNIAKSGEYIITYSVIDSDNNTTTKDRKVIVYSDSIYISDMEWESAVSGWKSVNKDSAVNSSNKIKLKVNGEIREFDKGIGAATNAEIVYKLDGNYSNFTTYVGTDKNYDLNQTTIIFKIFADGEEVYTSDVIRKDSEAEFINLDVTGVQELKLVADNVDGNGVGDFASWADTKLYTTNEIGR
;
A
#
# COMPACT_ATOMS: atom_id res chain seq x y z
N ASN A 1 6.30 -19.01 -6.68
CA ASN A 1 4.96 -18.76 -7.26
C ASN A 1 3.98 -18.80 -6.11
N SER A 2 3.56 -17.65 -5.62
CA SER A 2 2.41 -17.58 -4.74
C SER A 2 1.17 -17.74 -5.60
N ASP A 3 0.44 -18.84 -5.43
CA ASP A 3 -0.86 -19.02 -6.06
C ASP A 3 -1.78 -17.94 -5.51
N PHE A 4 -2.20 -17.01 -6.37
CA PHE A 4 -3.16 -15.98 -6.01
C PHE A 4 -4.54 -16.63 -5.92
N ASP A 5 -5.07 -16.72 -4.70
CA ASP A 5 -6.40 -17.30 -4.46
C ASP A 5 -7.50 -16.29 -4.80
N LEU A 6 -8.16 -16.53 -5.92
CA LEU A 6 -9.28 -15.70 -6.38
C LEU A 6 -10.51 -15.78 -5.46
N THR A 7 -10.61 -16.80 -4.60
CA THR A 7 -11.77 -17.01 -3.70
C THR A 7 -11.57 -16.41 -2.32
N LEU A 8 -10.36 -16.01 -1.99
CA LEU A 8 -10.04 -15.46 -0.68
C LEU A 8 -10.91 -14.22 -0.34
N GLY A 9 -11.65 -14.30 0.75
CA GLY A 9 -12.54 -13.24 1.23
C GLY A 9 -13.85 -13.09 0.44
N VAL A 10 -14.18 -14.03 -0.45
CA VAL A 10 -15.44 -14.02 -1.19
C VAL A 10 -16.45 -14.91 -0.47
N THR A 11 -17.60 -14.34 -0.09
CA THR A 11 -18.70 -15.05 0.58
C THR A 11 -20.02 -14.75 -0.10
N ALA A 12 -20.97 -15.68 0.01
CA ALA A 12 -22.34 -15.48 -0.43
C ALA A 12 -23.29 -15.98 0.65
N ASN A 13 -24.30 -15.15 0.94
CA ASN A 13 -25.35 -15.46 1.90
C ASN A 13 -26.70 -15.17 1.28
N ASP A 14 -27.60 -16.10 1.41
CA ASP A 14 -29.00 -15.98 1.00
C ASP A 14 -29.89 -15.90 2.24
N GLN A 15 -31.06 -15.27 2.12
CA GLN A 15 -31.97 -15.07 3.25
C GLN A 15 -32.65 -16.40 3.68
N GLU A 16 -32.91 -17.26 2.71
CA GLU A 16 -33.68 -18.53 2.92
C GLU A 16 -32.73 -19.72 3.08
N ASP A 17 -31.62 -19.74 2.26
CA ASP A 17 -30.65 -20.84 2.25
C ASP A 17 -29.48 -20.64 3.22
N GLY A 18 -29.30 -19.43 3.77
CA GLY A 18 -28.17 -19.11 4.64
C GLY A 18 -26.86 -18.97 3.87
N ASP A 19 -25.79 -19.55 4.40
CA ASP A 19 -24.45 -19.49 3.77
C ASP A 19 -24.38 -20.43 2.56
N ILE A 20 -24.32 -19.82 1.37
CA ILE A 20 -24.16 -20.51 0.08
C ILE A 20 -22.79 -20.25 -0.57
N THR A 21 -21.81 -19.84 0.23
CA THR A 21 -20.44 -19.55 -0.23
C THR A 21 -19.84 -20.71 -1.03
N GLY A 22 -20.12 -21.96 -0.64
CA GLY A 22 -19.64 -23.15 -1.35
C GLY A 22 -20.19 -23.33 -2.77
N ASN A 23 -21.25 -22.62 -3.14
CA ASN A 23 -21.86 -22.66 -4.47
C ASN A 23 -21.28 -21.61 -5.44
N ILE A 24 -20.35 -20.77 -4.98
CA ILE A 24 -19.75 -19.73 -5.81
C ILE A 24 -18.94 -20.34 -6.94
N LYS A 25 -19.27 -19.94 -8.17
CA LYS A 25 -18.48 -20.22 -9.36
C LYS A 25 -17.66 -18.99 -9.73
N VAL A 26 -16.37 -19.22 -9.97
CA VAL A 26 -15.44 -18.17 -10.38
C VAL A 26 -15.18 -18.28 -11.86
N ASN A 27 -15.47 -17.22 -12.59
CA ASN A 27 -15.08 -17.06 -13.98
C ASN A 27 -13.92 -16.05 -14.03
N SER A 28 -12.71 -16.57 -14.20
CA SER A 28 -11.49 -15.77 -14.21
C SER A 28 -11.08 -15.36 -15.63
N ASN A 29 -11.82 -15.75 -16.68
CA ASN A 29 -11.51 -15.45 -18.08
C ASN A 29 -10.00 -15.18 -18.27
N ASN A 30 -9.37 -14.80 -19.09
CA ASN A 30 -7.95 -14.59 -19.39
C ASN A 30 -7.03 -14.17 -18.23
N PHE A 31 -7.42 -14.33 -16.94
CA PHE A 31 -6.57 -13.97 -15.79
C PHE A 31 -5.25 -14.72 -15.85
N ASN A 32 -4.17 -13.97 -15.81
CA ASN A 32 -2.81 -14.50 -15.79
C ASN A 32 -1.94 -13.68 -14.85
N ILE A 33 -1.60 -14.25 -13.70
CA ILE A 33 -0.76 -13.60 -12.70
C ILE A 33 0.66 -13.28 -13.19
N ALA A 34 1.12 -13.97 -14.24
CA ALA A 34 2.43 -13.71 -14.84
C ALA A 34 2.41 -12.60 -15.91
N LYS A 35 1.23 -12.06 -16.23
CA LYS A 35 1.09 -11.02 -17.23
C LYS A 35 0.42 -9.80 -16.58
N SER A 36 1.10 -8.66 -16.60
CA SER A 36 0.55 -7.40 -16.13
C SER A 36 -0.68 -6.99 -16.94
N GLY A 37 -1.63 -6.36 -16.26
CA GLY A 37 -2.87 -5.91 -16.87
C GLY A 37 -4.03 -5.84 -15.88
N GLU A 38 -5.15 -5.30 -16.34
CA GLU A 38 -6.40 -5.32 -15.59
C GLU A 38 -7.22 -6.55 -16.00
N TYR A 39 -7.74 -7.23 -15.00
CA TYR A 39 -8.56 -8.42 -15.16
C TYR A 39 -9.87 -8.26 -14.41
N ILE A 40 -10.97 -8.65 -15.03
CA ILE A 40 -12.27 -8.73 -14.37
C ILE A 40 -12.54 -10.18 -14.02
N ILE A 41 -12.71 -10.44 -12.75
CA ILE A 41 -13.10 -11.77 -12.23
C ILE A 41 -14.57 -11.69 -11.87
N THR A 42 -15.39 -12.51 -12.53
CA THR A 42 -16.83 -12.58 -12.28
C THR A 42 -17.13 -13.76 -11.36
N TYR A 43 -17.76 -13.48 -10.24
CA TYR A 43 -18.32 -14.48 -9.33
C TYR A 43 -19.79 -14.65 -9.63
N SER A 44 -20.26 -15.89 -9.64
CA SER A 44 -21.69 -16.19 -9.75
C SER A 44 -22.09 -17.24 -8.72
N VAL A 45 -23.29 -17.08 -8.17
CA VAL A 45 -23.87 -18.04 -7.24
C VAL A 45 -25.32 -18.26 -7.61
N ILE A 46 -25.80 -19.49 -7.41
CA ILE A 46 -27.20 -19.88 -7.66
C ILE A 46 -27.75 -20.39 -6.33
N ASP A 47 -28.92 -19.87 -5.90
CA ASP A 47 -29.67 -20.33 -4.72
C ASP A 47 -30.51 -21.59 -5.03
N SER A 48 -31.24 -22.11 -4.01
CA SER A 48 -32.10 -23.28 -4.17
C SER A 48 -33.33 -23.06 -5.07
N ASP A 49 -33.72 -21.80 -5.25
CA ASP A 49 -34.84 -21.40 -6.10
C ASP A 49 -34.42 -21.11 -7.55
N ASN A 50 -33.16 -21.37 -7.89
CA ASN A 50 -32.54 -21.10 -9.19
C ASN A 50 -32.37 -19.61 -9.55
N ASN A 51 -32.40 -18.70 -8.58
CA ASN A 51 -32.02 -17.33 -8.84
C ASN A 51 -30.50 -17.23 -8.92
N THR A 52 -30.00 -16.42 -9.84
CA THR A 52 -28.56 -16.23 -10.06
C THR A 52 -28.16 -14.83 -9.72
N THR A 53 -27.15 -14.69 -8.86
CA THR A 53 -26.50 -13.42 -8.55
C THR A 53 -25.07 -13.43 -9.08
N THR A 54 -24.64 -12.30 -9.67
CA THR A 54 -23.29 -12.12 -10.16
C THR A 54 -22.64 -10.87 -9.59
N LYS A 55 -21.31 -10.92 -9.37
CA LYS A 55 -20.52 -9.76 -8.93
C LYS A 55 -19.13 -9.81 -9.56
N ASP A 56 -18.69 -8.67 -10.05
CA ASP A 56 -17.35 -8.50 -10.61
C ASP A 56 -16.37 -7.95 -9.57
N ARG A 57 -15.13 -8.43 -9.68
CA ARG A 57 -13.96 -7.91 -8.95
C ARG A 57 -12.87 -7.56 -9.95
N LYS A 58 -12.40 -6.32 -9.91
CA LYS A 58 -11.22 -5.89 -10.68
C LYS A 58 -9.97 -6.38 -9.97
N VAL A 59 -9.09 -7.06 -10.68
CA VAL A 59 -7.76 -7.49 -10.25
C VAL A 59 -6.74 -6.85 -11.16
N ILE A 60 -5.75 -6.16 -10.60
CA ILE A 60 -4.66 -5.55 -11.35
C ILE A 60 -3.40 -6.36 -11.09
N VAL A 61 -2.77 -6.85 -12.16
CA VAL A 61 -1.45 -7.48 -12.12
C VAL A 61 -0.45 -6.45 -12.63
N TYR A 62 0.49 -6.06 -11.78
CA TYR A 62 1.53 -5.12 -12.15
C TYR A 62 2.68 -5.80 -12.88
N SER A 63 3.43 -5.01 -13.66
CA SER A 63 4.68 -5.42 -14.29
C SER A 63 5.85 -5.40 -13.28
N ASP A 64 7.07 -5.29 -13.77
CA ASP A 64 8.24 -5.16 -12.93
C ASP A 64 8.10 -3.99 -11.95
N SER A 65 8.55 -4.20 -10.73
CA SER A 65 8.54 -3.18 -9.69
C SER A 65 9.94 -2.94 -9.16
N ILE A 66 10.19 -1.72 -8.73
CA ILE A 66 11.40 -1.34 -7.99
C ILE A 66 11.01 -0.82 -6.61
N TYR A 67 11.87 -1.05 -5.63
CA TYR A 67 11.70 -0.43 -4.32
C TYR A 67 12.20 1.00 -4.36
N ILE A 68 11.40 1.93 -3.81
CA ILE A 68 11.77 3.35 -3.78
C ILE A 68 13.02 3.59 -2.91
N SER A 69 13.26 2.72 -1.93
CA SER A 69 14.47 2.76 -1.10
C SER A 69 15.75 2.42 -1.87
N ASP A 70 15.64 1.73 -3.02
CA ASP A 70 16.78 1.44 -3.90
C ASP A 70 17.08 2.61 -4.88
N MET A 71 16.17 3.59 -4.97
CA MET A 71 16.36 4.80 -5.78
C MET A 71 17.12 5.89 -5.00
N GLU A 72 17.74 6.79 -5.73
CA GLU A 72 18.21 8.04 -5.14
C GLU A 72 17.06 9.03 -5.02
N TRP A 73 16.90 9.65 -3.85
CA TRP A 73 15.98 10.78 -3.67
C TRP A 73 16.60 12.07 -4.17
N GLU A 74 15.79 13.01 -4.60
CA GLU A 74 16.23 14.37 -4.92
C GLU A 74 16.53 15.16 -3.64
N SER A 75 15.66 14.99 -2.64
CA SER A 75 15.85 15.52 -1.29
C SER A 75 15.21 14.61 -0.24
N ALA A 76 15.78 14.61 0.95
CA ALA A 76 15.23 13.90 2.09
C ALA A 76 15.52 14.65 3.39
N VAL A 77 14.47 15.08 4.06
CA VAL A 77 14.53 15.80 5.33
C VAL A 77 13.72 15.00 6.36
N SER A 78 14.19 14.98 7.59
CA SER A 78 13.52 14.39 8.74
C SER A 78 13.61 15.37 9.90
N GLY A 79 12.57 15.48 10.70
CA GLY A 79 12.54 16.40 11.85
C GLY A 79 13.52 16.01 12.96
N TRP A 80 13.98 14.76 12.96
CA TRP A 80 15.02 14.29 13.86
C TRP A 80 15.84 13.20 13.18
N LYS A 81 17.18 13.32 13.24
CA LYS A 81 18.11 12.42 12.58
C LYS A 81 17.92 12.40 11.05
N SER A 82 18.61 11.49 10.41
CA SER A 82 18.50 11.30 8.96
C SER A 82 17.35 10.38 8.60
N VAL A 83 16.84 10.53 7.40
CA VAL A 83 15.98 9.54 6.77
C VAL A 83 16.80 8.26 6.53
N ASN A 84 16.25 7.12 6.89
CA ASN A 84 16.89 5.82 6.70
C ASN A 84 16.23 5.03 5.56
N LYS A 85 17.07 4.40 4.75
CA LYS A 85 16.65 3.37 3.79
C LYS A 85 16.66 2.00 4.46
N ASP A 86 15.62 1.20 4.23
CA ASP A 86 15.48 -0.21 4.63
C ASP A 86 15.60 -0.48 6.14
N SER A 87 15.40 0.56 6.94
CA SER A 87 15.46 0.46 8.40
C SER A 87 14.62 1.52 9.09
N ALA A 88 14.27 1.27 10.35
CA ALA A 88 13.64 2.24 11.22
C ALA A 88 14.55 3.47 11.42
N VAL A 89 13.94 4.64 11.69
CA VAL A 89 14.70 5.88 11.91
C VAL A 89 15.73 5.69 13.02
N ASN A 90 16.93 6.23 12.83
CA ASN A 90 18.04 6.16 13.79
C ASN A 90 18.34 4.73 14.33
N SER A 91 18.13 3.71 13.51
CA SER A 91 18.31 2.30 13.86
C SER A 91 18.79 1.51 12.64
N SER A 92 19.39 0.35 12.89
CA SER A 92 19.63 -0.69 11.88
C SER A 92 18.57 -1.79 11.89
N ASN A 93 17.54 -1.67 12.76
CA ASN A 93 16.47 -2.63 12.81
C ASN A 93 15.56 -2.47 11.59
N LYS A 94 15.02 -3.59 11.11
CA LYS A 94 13.99 -3.59 10.07
C LYS A 94 12.78 -2.78 10.52
N ILE A 95 12.09 -2.18 9.55
CA ILE A 95 10.81 -1.51 9.77
C ILE A 95 9.79 -2.52 10.29
N LYS A 96 9.03 -2.14 11.30
CA LYS A 96 7.96 -2.95 11.88
C LYS A 96 6.67 -2.16 11.93
N LEU A 97 5.63 -2.67 11.28
CA LEU A 97 4.30 -2.07 11.33
C LEU A 97 3.27 -3.09 11.84
N LYS A 98 2.17 -2.58 12.37
CA LYS A 98 1.02 -3.42 12.72
C LYS A 98 0.13 -3.58 11.47
N VAL A 99 -0.04 -4.80 11.00
CA VAL A 99 -0.83 -5.13 9.80
C VAL A 99 -1.76 -6.29 10.14
N ASN A 100 -3.07 -6.10 9.98
CA ASN A 100 -4.11 -7.09 10.32
C ASN A 100 -4.00 -7.64 11.76
N GLY A 101 -3.73 -6.76 12.72
CA GLY A 101 -3.62 -7.10 14.13
C GLY A 101 -2.25 -7.63 14.58
N GLU A 102 -1.34 -7.92 13.65
CA GLU A 102 -0.03 -8.49 13.93
C GLU A 102 1.12 -7.53 13.60
N ILE A 103 2.25 -7.68 14.30
CA ILE A 103 3.48 -6.94 13.97
C ILE A 103 4.19 -7.66 12.83
N ARG A 104 4.33 -6.97 11.70
CA ARG A 104 5.03 -7.46 10.50
C ARG A 104 6.34 -6.72 10.32
N GLU A 105 7.41 -7.46 10.03
CA GLU A 105 8.71 -6.92 9.63
C GLU A 105 8.79 -6.75 8.12
N PHE A 106 9.48 -5.67 7.69
CA PHE A 106 9.70 -5.35 6.28
C PHE A 106 11.18 -5.15 6.01
N ASP A 107 11.66 -5.80 4.95
CA ASP A 107 13.07 -5.71 4.50
C ASP A 107 13.36 -4.41 3.74
N LYS A 108 12.32 -3.80 3.18
CA LYS A 108 12.38 -2.64 2.30
C LYS A 108 11.45 -1.53 2.75
N GLY A 109 11.92 -0.29 2.64
CA GLY A 109 11.12 0.88 2.98
C GLY A 109 11.95 2.07 3.46
N ILE A 110 11.29 3.03 4.07
CA ILE A 110 11.87 4.28 4.54
C ILE A 110 11.42 4.54 5.97
N GLY A 111 12.38 4.84 6.86
CA GLY A 111 12.10 5.30 8.22
C GLY A 111 12.52 6.76 8.42
N ALA A 112 11.66 7.56 9.02
CA ALA A 112 11.91 8.96 9.33
C ALA A 112 11.18 9.40 10.61
N ALA A 113 11.61 10.50 11.22
CA ALA A 113 10.84 11.19 12.25
C ALA A 113 9.94 12.25 11.59
N THR A 114 8.79 12.55 12.21
CA THR A 114 7.82 13.55 11.68
C THR A 114 8.43 14.91 11.41
N ASN A 115 7.70 15.68 10.62
CA ASN A 115 8.16 16.78 9.80
C ASN A 115 9.20 16.29 8.78
N ALA A 116 8.92 15.09 8.23
CA ALA A 116 9.72 14.51 7.17
C ALA A 116 9.14 14.85 5.80
N GLU A 117 10.05 15.13 4.87
CA GLU A 117 9.73 15.35 3.47
C GLU A 117 10.79 14.65 2.61
N ILE A 118 10.35 13.76 1.71
CA ILE A 118 11.23 12.99 0.84
C ILE A 118 10.72 13.10 -0.58
N VAL A 119 11.57 13.56 -1.48
CA VAL A 119 11.23 13.85 -2.89
C VAL A 119 11.96 12.91 -3.82
N TYR A 120 11.22 12.33 -4.75
CA TYR A 120 11.75 11.47 -5.81
C TYR A 120 11.35 11.98 -7.19
N LYS A 121 12.28 11.89 -8.13
CA LYS A 121 11.99 12.07 -9.56
C LYS A 121 11.50 10.77 -10.15
N LEU A 122 10.31 10.79 -10.74
CA LEU A 122 9.72 9.66 -11.42
C LEU A 122 9.85 9.75 -12.95
N ASP A 123 10.00 10.97 -13.49
CA ASP A 123 10.16 11.27 -14.91
C ASP A 123 9.08 10.63 -15.81
N GLY A 124 7.88 10.37 -15.25
CA GLY A 124 6.76 9.74 -15.95
C GLY A 124 6.93 8.24 -16.26
N ASN A 125 7.95 7.58 -15.67
CA ASN A 125 8.32 6.20 -16.02
C ASN A 125 7.50 5.13 -15.28
N TYR A 126 6.61 5.52 -14.38
CA TYR A 126 5.89 4.59 -13.51
C TYR A 126 4.39 4.75 -13.67
N SER A 127 3.67 3.64 -13.47
CA SER A 127 2.22 3.61 -13.53
C SER A 127 1.56 3.62 -12.16
N ASN A 128 2.16 2.92 -11.18
CA ASN A 128 1.59 2.80 -9.85
C ASN A 128 2.65 2.94 -8.76
N PHE A 129 2.18 3.45 -7.62
CA PHE A 129 2.92 3.53 -6.37
C PHE A 129 2.17 2.79 -5.27
N THR A 130 2.85 1.91 -4.55
CA THR A 130 2.27 1.21 -3.40
C THR A 130 3.15 1.34 -2.18
N THR A 131 2.54 1.43 -0.98
CA THR A 131 3.25 1.44 0.29
C THR A 131 2.31 1.08 1.44
N TYR A 132 2.88 0.55 2.54
CA TYR A 132 2.25 0.62 3.86
C TYR A 132 2.78 1.82 4.60
N VAL A 133 1.92 2.62 5.21
CA VAL A 133 2.31 3.73 6.09
C VAL A 133 1.86 3.45 7.51
N GLY A 134 2.71 3.80 8.48
CA GLY A 134 2.40 3.56 9.87
C GLY A 134 3.47 4.05 10.84
N THR A 135 3.16 3.98 12.13
CA THR A 135 4.16 4.22 13.18
C THR A 135 5.03 2.99 13.40
N ASP A 136 6.35 3.19 13.50
CA ASP A 136 7.30 2.10 13.63
C ASP A 136 7.23 1.43 15.01
N LYS A 137 7.00 0.11 15.02
CA LYS A 137 6.83 -0.69 16.26
C LYS A 137 8.15 -1.09 16.92
N ASN A 138 9.28 -0.63 16.41
CA ASN A 138 10.54 -0.70 17.18
C ASN A 138 10.54 0.28 18.35
N TYR A 139 9.61 1.22 18.37
CA TYR A 139 9.47 2.26 19.38
C TYR A 139 8.09 2.19 20.05
N ASP A 140 8.08 2.07 21.36
CA ASP A 140 6.85 1.98 22.15
C ASP A 140 6.50 3.34 22.80
N LEU A 141 6.09 4.30 21.98
CA LEU A 141 5.87 5.68 22.43
C LEU A 141 4.38 6.05 22.39
N ASN A 142 3.84 6.44 23.54
CA ASN A 142 2.41 6.66 23.73
C ASN A 142 1.87 7.95 23.11
N GLN A 143 2.73 8.85 22.65
CA GLN A 143 2.36 10.19 22.18
C GLN A 143 2.32 10.34 20.66
N THR A 144 2.46 9.23 19.93
CA THR A 144 2.52 9.25 18.46
C THR A 144 1.25 9.80 17.84
N THR A 145 1.39 10.84 17.00
CA THR A 145 0.32 11.44 16.19
C THR A 145 0.87 11.85 14.83
N ILE A 146 0.71 10.99 13.83
CA ILE A 146 1.29 11.18 12.49
C ILE A 146 0.17 11.27 11.45
N ILE A 147 0.29 12.22 10.52
CA ILE A 147 -0.46 12.23 9.27
C ILE A 147 0.53 12.01 8.13
N PHE A 148 0.24 11.03 7.28
CA PHE A 148 0.97 10.81 6.04
C PHE A 148 0.28 11.52 4.88
N LYS A 149 1.07 12.19 4.04
CA LYS A 149 0.57 12.80 2.81
C LYS A 149 1.46 12.41 1.65
N ILE A 150 0.87 12.35 0.46
CA ILE A 150 1.59 12.10 -0.78
C ILE A 150 1.19 13.18 -1.78
N PHE A 151 2.19 13.75 -2.43
CA PHE A 151 2.01 14.73 -3.48
C PHE A 151 2.57 14.19 -4.79
N ALA A 152 1.84 14.40 -5.87
CA ALA A 152 2.24 14.12 -7.23
C ALA A 152 2.28 15.45 -7.99
N ASP A 153 3.43 15.81 -8.54
CA ASP A 153 3.66 17.09 -9.26
C ASP A 153 3.18 18.33 -8.45
N GLY A 154 3.33 18.26 -7.13
CA GLY A 154 2.94 19.34 -6.21
C GLY A 154 1.47 19.32 -5.77
N GLU A 155 0.61 18.47 -6.34
CA GLU A 155 -0.78 18.28 -5.93
C GLU A 155 -0.89 17.18 -4.86
N GLU A 156 -1.64 17.43 -3.78
CA GLU A 156 -1.92 16.42 -2.76
C GLU A 156 -2.88 15.36 -3.31
N VAL A 157 -2.38 14.13 -3.45
CA VAL A 157 -3.15 12.99 -3.99
C VAL A 157 -3.57 11.99 -2.92
N TYR A 158 -3.02 12.12 -1.72
CA TYR A 158 -3.39 11.27 -0.58
C TYR A 158 -3.08 11.97 0.74
N THR A 159 -3.97 11.79 1.71
CA THR A 159 -3.75 12.10 3.12
C THR A 159 -4.39 11.02 3.99
N SER A 160 -3.67 10.54 5.00
CA SER A 160 -4.16 9.54 5.94
C SER A 160 -5.05 10.16 7.02
N ASP A 161 -5.80 9.33 7.72
CA ASP A 161 -6.26 9.68 9.06
C ASP A 161 -5.07 9.87 10.02
N VAL A 162 -5.34 10.35 11.25
CA VAL A 162 -4.30 10.47 12.27
C VAL A 162 -3.87 9.07 12.75
N ILE A 163 -2.67 8.68 12.39
CA ILE A 163 -2.06 7.41 12.81
C ILE A 163 -1.45 7.59 14.21
N ARG A 164 -1.85 6.71 15.12
CA ARG A 164 -1.42 6.68 16.52
C ARG A 164 -0.64 5.40 16.81
N LYS A 165 -0.08 5.32 18.02
CA LYS A 165 0.69 4.15 18.47
C LYS A 165 0.05 2.80 18.13
N ASP A 166 -1.24 2.62 18.38
CA ASP A 166 -1.91 1.33 18.21
C ASP A 166 -2.67 1.17 16.89
N SER A 167 -2.59 2.19 16.02
CA SER A 167 -3.20 2.14 14.70
C SER A 167 -2.63 1.01 13.84
N GLU A 168 -3.49 0.43 13.01
CA GLU A 168 -3.06 -0.41 11.90
C GLU A 168 -2.31 0.44 10.87
N ALA A 169 -1.38 -0.18 10.17
CA ALA A 169 -0.77 0.44 9.00
C ALA A 169 -1.80 0.52 7.87
N GLU A 170 -1.80 1.65 7.18
CA GLU A 170 -2.64 1.85 6.01
C GLU A 170 -1.89 1.40 4.75
N PHE A 171 -2.56 0.61 3.90
CA PHE A 171 -2.04 0.25 2.58
C PHE A 171 -2.53 1.27 1.55
N ILE A 172 -1.59 1.88 0.86
CA ILE A 172 -1.82 2.90 -0.16
C ILE A 172 -1.48 2.32 -1.53
N ASN A 173 -2.34 2.59 -2.51
CA ASN A 173 -2.14 2.25 -3.91
C ASN A 173 -2.63 3.41 -4.78
N LEU A 174 -1.71 4.08 -5.46
CA LEU A 174 -1.98 5.28 -6.26
C LEU A 174 -1.57 5.08 -7.71
N ASP A 175 -2.38 5.60 -8.63
CA ASP A 175 -1.99 5.80 -10.01
C ASP A 175 -1.03 7.00 -10.08
N VAL A 176 0.19 6.76 -10.57
CA VAL A 176 1.22 7.77 -10.78
C VAL A 176 1.64 7.87 -12.24
N THR A 177 0.74 7.46 -13.16
CA THR A 177 1.00 7.52 -14.59
C THR A 177 1.28 8.96 -15.03
N GLY A 178 2.45 9.18 -15.62
CA GLY A 178 2.89 10.49 -16.14
C GLY A 178 3.43 11.45 -15.06
N VAL A 179 3.40 11.09 -13.78
CA VAL A 179 3.92 11.90 -12.68
C VAL A 179 5.44 12.09 -12.82
N GLN A 180 5.89 13.34 -12.71
CA GLN A 180 7.30 13.70 -12.81
C GLN A 180 8.00 13.65 -11.45
N GLU A 181 7.31 14.14 -10.41
CA GLU A 181 7.82 14.23 -9.04
C GLU A 181 6.85 13.62 -8.05
N LEU A 182 7.35 12.76 -7.16
CA LEU A 182 6.60 12.21 -6.04
C LEU A 182 7.20 12.69 -4.73
N LYS A 183 6.37 13.28 -3.86
CA LYS A 183 6.79 13.72 -2.54
C LYS A 183 6.03 12.97 -1.44
N LEU A 184 6.77 12.35 -0.53
CA LEU A 184 6.27 11.67 0.66
C LEU A 184 6.45 12.59 1.87
N VAL A 185 5.39 12.77 2.65
CA VAL A 185 5.39 13.65 3.83
C VAL A 185 4.86 12.88 5.04
N ALA A 186 5.48 13.08 6.18
CA ALA A 186 4.94 12.68 7.48
C ALA A 186 4.94 13.87 8.42
N ASP A 187 3.75 14.38 8.69
CA ASP A 187 3.53 15.55 9.54
C ASP A 187 3.19 15.13 10.97
N ASN A 188 3.62 15.95 11.92
CA ASN A 188 3.19 15.94 13.30
C ASN A 188 1.86 16.70 13.47
N VAL A 189 0.93 16.15 14.24
CA VAL A 189 -0.40 16.72 14.39
C VAL A 189 -0.53 17.61 15.64
N ASP A 190 0.13 17.22 16.74
CA ASP A 190 -0.03 17.87 18.06
C ASP A 190 1.03 18.94 18.37
N GLY A 191 1.96 19.17 17.45
CA GLY A 191 3.07 20.11 17.61
C GLY A 191 4.21 19.57 18.48
N ASN A 192 4.13 18.31 18.91
CA ASN A 192 5.15 17.65 19.72
C ASN A 192 5.75 16.46 18.97
N GLY A 193 6.71 16.69 18.09
CA GLY A 193 7.36 15.62 17.29
C GLY A 193 8.22 14.63 18.09
N VAL A 194 8.13 14.60 19.40
CA VAL A 194 8.88 13.65 20.23
C VAL A 194 8.26 12.27 20.14
N GLY A 195 8.96 11.37 19.45
CA GLY A 195 8.56 9.97 19.35
C GLY A 195 7.66 9.62 18.18
N ASP A 196 7.44 10.54 17.27
CA ASP A 196 6.66 10.33 16.07
C ASP A 196 7.56 9.75 14.97
N PHE A 197 7.69 8.43 14.98
CA PHE A 197 8.52 7.69 14.03
C PHE A 197 7.68 7.07 12.94
N ALA A 198 7.77 7.70 11.77
CA ALA A 198 7.05 7.35 10.57
C ALA A 198 7.81 6.31 9.75
N SER A 199 7.09 5.37 9.17
CA SER A 199 7.65 4.44 8.21
C SER A 199 6.74 4.26 6.99
N TRP A 200 7.38 4.22 5.82
CA TRP A 200 6.82 3.77 4.55
C TRP A 200 7.44 2.40 4.26
N ALA A 201 6.67 1.33 4.40
CA ALA A 201 7.14 -0.04 4.30
C ALA A 201 6.70 -0.70 3.00
N ASP A 202 7.53 -1.60 2.45
CA ASP A 202 7.29 -2.32 1.19
C ASP A 202 6.93 -1.37 0.03
N THR A 203 7.60 -0.20 0.01
CA THR A 203 7.28 0.91 -0.87
C THR A 203 7.82 0.66 -2.26
N LYS A 204 6.92 0.56 -3.26
CA LYS A 204 7.23 0.17 -4.63
C LYS A 204 6.69 1.13 -5.66
N LEU A 205 7.42 1.26 -6.74
CA LEU A 205 6.97 1.82 -8.00
C LEU A 205 6.91 0.72 -9.05
N TYR A 206 5.87 0.74 -9.87
CA TYR A 206 5.65 -0.22 -10.95
C TYR A 206 5.82 0.50 -12.28
N THR A 207 6.63 -0.08 -13.17
CA THR A 207 6.89 0.52 -14.48
C THR A 207 5.65 0.51 -15.37
N THR A 208 5.51 1.53 -16.21
CA THR A 208 4.57 1.48 -17.34
C THR A 208 5.00 0.37 -18.29
N ASN A 209 4.09 -0.56 -18.60
CA ASN A 209 4.32 -1.42 -19.77
C ASN A 209 4.18 -0.55 -21.01
N GLU A 210 5.27 -0.29 -21.72
CA GLU A 210 5.15 0.10 -23.10
C GLU A 210 4.54 -1.09 -23.86
N ILE A 211 3.22 -1.00 -24.10
CA ILE A 211 2.62 -1.84 -25.13
C ILE A 211 3.19 -1.29 -26.43
N GLY A 212 4.17 -2.01 -26.97
CA GLY A 212 4.72 -1.67 -28.26
C GLY A 212 3.58 -1.45 -29.27
N ARG A 213 3.57 -0.30 -29.91
CA ARG A 213 2.66 0.05 -31.01
C ARG A 213 2.98 -0.82 -32.22
#